data_e5e451078782cf086cbb4762f05b7006
#
_entry.id   e5e451078782cf086cbb4762f05b7006
#
_cell.length_a   1.000
_cell.length_b   1.000
_cell.length_c   1.000
_cell.angle_alpha   90.00
_cell.angle_beta   90.00
_cell.angle_gamma   90.00
#
_symmetry.space_group_name_H-M   'P 1'
#
loop_
_entity.id
_entity.type
_entity.pdbx_description
1 polymer ?
#
loop_
_entity_poly.entity_id
_entity_poly.type
_entity_poly.pdbx_seq_one_letter_code
_entity_poly.pdbx_strand_id
1 'polypeptide(L)'
;MSWLVDGNGIIALVIESHPHHARAKAWFEALTDVFHTCSVTEGTFLRLHMMLATDATPATAWKNLTLIQSDPMHDFIEEGFSYMSVSNKGIQGHKQVTDAWLAQLARRHGIRPATLDAGLVAAHPDVGFLIPELADTVSRP
;
A
#
# COMPACT_ATOMS: atom_id res chain seq x y z
N MET A 1 11.36 11.62 -1.71
CA MET A 1 11.24 10.18 -1.40
C MET A 1 10.00 9.64 -2.10
N SER A 2 10.16 8.60 -2.88
CA SER A 2 9.03 7.94 -3.53
C SER A 2 8.54 6.75 -2.72
N TRP A 3 7.33 6.33 -2.99
CA TRP A 3 6.61 5.36 -2.14
C TRP A 3 6.12 4.19 -2.98
N LEU A 4 6.21 2.99 -2.43
CA LEU A 4 5.48 1.82 -2.93
C LEU A 4 4.30 1.63 -1.98
N VAL A 5 3.07 1.91 -2.43
CA VAL A 5 1.91 1.81 -1.56
C VAL A 5 1.38 0.39 -1.58
N ASP A 6 1.20 -0.22 -0.41
CA ASP A 6 0.64 -1.56 -0.33
C ASP A 6 -0.87 -1.55 -0.62
N GLY A 7 -1.42 -2.74 -0.89
CA GLY A 7 -2.83 -2.86 -1.25
C GLY A 7 -3.77 -2.41 -0.14
N ASN A 8 -3.39 -2.56 1.12
CA ASN A 8 -4.19 -2.10 2.25
C ASN A 8 -4.31 -0.58 2.29
N GLY A 9 -3.22 0.12 1.97
CA GLY A 9 -3.24 1.58 1.89
C GLY A 9 -4.13 2.08 0.77
N ILE A 10 -4.07 1.44 -0.40
CA ILE A 10 -4.88 1.83 -1.55
C ILE A 10 -6.36 1.56 -1.29
N ILE A 11 -6.70 0.42 -0.71
CA ILE A 11 -8.12 0.09 -0.44
C ILE A 11 -8.72 1.04 0.59
N ALA A 12 -7.94 1.44 1.59
CA ALA A 12 -8.38 2.42 2.58
C ALA A 12 -8.67 3.78 1.94
N LEU A 13 -7.87 4.16 0.93
CA LEU A 13 -8.10 5.40 0.18
C LEU A 13 -9.40 5.36 -0.61
N VAL A 14 -9.73 4.22 -1.21
CA VAL A 14 -10.86 4.09 -2.16
C VAL A 14 -12.18 3.84 -1.44
N ILE A 15 -12.19 3.04 -0.39
CA ILE A 15 -13.43 2.69 0.31
C ILE A 15 -13.68 3.67 1.46
N GLU A 16 -14.67 4.54 1.29
CA GLU A 16 -15.00 5.59 2.27
C GLU A 16 -15.36 5.03 3.65
N SER A 17 -15.97 3.85 3.72
CA SER A 17 -16.35 3.20 4.98
C SER A 17 -15.19 2.49 5.67
N HIS A 18 -14.01 2.44 5.04
CA HIS A 18 -12.86 1.78 5.65
C HIS A 18 -12.44 2.50 6.93
N PRO A 19 -12.10 1.77 8.01
CA PRO A 19 -11.69 2.40 9.29
C PRO A 19 -10.54 3.39 9.17
N HIS A 20 -9.64 3.18 8.21
CA HIS A 20 -8.48 4.04 7.99
C HIS A 20 -8.62 4.95 6.76
N HIS A 21 -9.86 5.14 6.25
CA HIS A 21 -10.07 5.96 5.06
C HIS A 21 -9.55 7.39 5.23
N ALA A 22 -9.94 8.05 6.32
CA ALA A 22 -9.55 9.44 6.55
C ALA A 22 -8.03 9.59 6.69
N ARG A 23 -7.39 8.63 7.35
CA ARG A 23 -5.94 8.57 7.52
C ARG A 23 -5.22 8.43 6.19
N ALA A 24 -5.66 7.45 5.36
CA ALA A 24 -5.08 7.22 4.04
C ALA A 24 -5.29 8.41 3.12
N LYS A 25 -6.52 8.96 3.10
CA LYS A 25 -6.87 10.11 2.26
C LYS A 25 -6.00 11.32 2.60
N ALA A 26 -5.84 11.64 3.88
CA ALA A 26 -5.02 12.76 4.30
C ALA A 26 -3.56 12.60 3.84
N TRP A 27 -3.02 11.39 3.94
CA TRP A 27 -1.66 11.14 3.52
C TRP A 27 -1.49 11.28 2.00
N PHE A 28 -2.39 10.67 1.22
CA PHE A 28 -2.34 10.77 -0.25
C PHE A 28 -2.50 12.21 -0.73
N GLU A 29 -3.41 12.97 -0.16
CA GLU A 29 -3.62 14.37 -0.53
C GLU A 29 -2.42 15.27 -0.24
N ALA A 30 -1.62 14.89 0.74
CA ALA A 30 -0.42 15.64 1.12
C ALA A 30 0.83 15.21 0.34
N LEU A 31 0.74 14.20 -0.52
CA LEU A 31 1.90 13.71 -1.27
C LEU A 31 2.40 14.75 -2.25
N THR A 32 3.71 14.92 -2.27
CA THR A 32 4.42 15.75 -3.24
C THR A 32 5.35 14.92 -4.13
N ASP A 33 5.49 13.63 -3.84
CA ASP A 33 6.34 12.70 -4.57
C ASP A 33 5.51 11.61 -5.23
N VAL A 34 6.13 10.91 -6.18
CA VAL A 34 5.51 9.81 -6.90
C VAL A 34 5.18 8.67 -5.95
N PHE A 35 4.02 8.07 -6.12
CA PHE A 35 3.69 6.79 -5.50
C PHE A 35 3.60 5.71 -6.57
N HIS A 36 4.05 4.50 -6.21
CA HIS A 36 4.11 3.38 -7.12
C HIS A 36 3.14 2.28 -6.70
N THR A 37 2.62 1.57 -7.69
CA THR A 37 2.01 0.26 -7.51
C THR A 37 2.82 -0.77 -8.28
N CYS A 38 2.60 -2.04 -7.98
CA CYS A 38 3.13 -3.17 -8.74
C CYS A 38 2.03 -4.23 -8.84
N SER A 39 2.28 -5.29 -9.60
CA SER A 39 1.26 -6.34 -9.78
C SER A 39 0.78 -6.92 -8.45
N VAL A 40 1.66 -7.09 -7.47
CA VAL A 40 1.30 -7.65 -6.17
C VAL A 40 0.36 -6.71 -5.40
N THR A 41 0.66 -5.42 -5.36
CA THR A 41 -0.19 -4.45 -4.64
C THR A 41 -1.52 -4.25 -5.35
N GLU A 42 -1.53 -4.26 -6.68
CA GLU A 42 -2.76 -4.17 -7.46
C GLU A 42 -3.64 -5.39 -7.27
N GLY A 43 -3.05 -6.58 -7.27
CA GLY A 43 -3.81 -7.81 -6.99
C GLY A 43 -4.43 -7.81 -5.60
N THR A 44 -3.70 -7.35 -4.60
CA THR A 44 -4.24 -7.19 -3.25
C THR A 44 -5.40 -6.19 -3.23
N PHE A 45 -5.24 -5.05 -3.88
CA PHE A 45 -6.30 -4.05 -3.99
C PHE A 45 -7.57 -4.64 -4.61
N LEU A 46 -7.44 -5.33 -5.74
CA LEU A 46 -8.59 -5.92 -6.44
C LEU A 46 -9.32 -6.93 -5.57
N ARG A 47 -8.57 -7.83 -4.91
CA ARG A 47 -9.18 -8.82 -4.01
C ARG A 47 -9.93 -8.16 -2.86
N LEU A 48 -9.31 -7.18 -2.22
CA LEU A 48 -9.93 -6.48 -1.10
C LEU A 48 -11.14 -5.65 -1.53
N HIS A 49 -11.09 -5.03 -2.70
CA HIS A 49 -12.23 -4.30 -3.26
C HIS A 49 -13.43 -5.23 -3.44
N MET A 50 -13.20 -6.41 -4.00
CA MET A 50 -14.24 -7.40 -4.22
C MET A 50 -14.75 -8.04 -2.93
N MET A 51 -14.00 -7.92 -1.83
CA MET A 51 -14.43 -8.39 -0.51
C MET A 51 -15.20 -7.32 0.28
N LEU A 52 -14.80 -6.05 0.17
CA LEU A 52 -15.19 -5.02 1.13
C LEU A 52 -16.11 -3.95 0.54
N ALA A 53 -16.06 -3.70 -0.76
CA ALA A 53 -16.84 -2.61 -1.38
C ALA A 53 -18.32 -2.94 -1.44
N THR A 54 -19.15 -1.89 -1.40
CA THR A 54 -20.59 -2.03 -1.59
C THR A 54 -20.90 -2.62 -2.97
N ASP A 55 -20.26 -2.09 -4.01
CA ASP A 55 -20.25 -2.73 -5.32
C ASP A 55 -18.97 -3.56 -5.46
N ALA A 56 -19.08 -4.84 -5.16
CA ALA A 56 -17.98 -5.80 -5.14
C ALA A 56 -17.75 -6.47 -6.49
N THR A 57 -18.32 -5.93 -7.58
CA THR A 57 -18.13 -6.51 -8.91
C THR A 57 -16.72 -6.30 -9.43
N PRO A 58 -16.21 -7.23 -10.27
CA PRO A 58 -14.92 -7.02 -10.93
C PRO A 58 -14.88 -5.73 -11.76
N ALA A 59 -15.98 -5.40 -12.44
CA ALA A 59 -16.05 -4.19 -13.26
C ALA A 59 -15.72 -2.93 -12.44
N THR A 60 -16.31 -2.80 -11.26
CA THR A 60 -16.06 -1.64 -10.39
C THR A 60 -14.65 -1.67 -9.80
N ALA A 61 -14.16 -2.85 -9.42
CA ALA A 61 -12.80 -2.98 -8.90
C ALA A 61 -11.76 -2.52 -9.94
N TRP A 62 -11.87 -2.98 -11.19
CA TRP A 62 -10.98 -2.56 -12.27
C TRP A 62 -11.13 -1.09 -12.63
N LYS A 63 -12.37 -0.58 -12.60
CA LYS A 63 -12.60 0.85 -12.82
C LYS A 63 -11.86 1.70 -11.79
N ASN A 64 -11.94 1.33 -10.52
CA ASN A 64 -11.26 2.05 -9.45
C ASN A 64 -9.73 1.92 -9.54
N LEU A 65 -9.22 0.77 -9.98
CA LEU A 65 -7.79 0.63 -10.25
C LEU A 65 -7.36 1.57 -11.39
N THR A 66 -8.17 1.69 -12.43
CA THR A 66 -7.90 2.63 -13.54
C THR A 66 -7.79 4.07 -13.02
N LEU A 67 -8.65 4.46 -12.08
CA LEU A 67 -8.57 5.79 -11.47
C LEU A 67 -7.26 6.00 -10.69
N ILE A 68 -6.81 4.99 -9.97
CA ILE A 68 -5.52 5.04 -9.26
C ILE A 68 -4.38 5.23 -10.26
N GLN A 69 -4.37 4.44 -11.34
CA GLN A 69 -3.32 4.52 -12.36
C GLN A 69 -3.35 5.83 -13.14
N SER A 70 -4.51 6.50 -13.19
CA SER A 70 -4.65 7.78 -13.89
C SER A 70 -4.16 8.97 -13.08
N ASP A 71 -3.84 8.79 -11.82
CA ASP A 71 -3.30 9.86 -10.99
C ASP A 71 -1.96 10.34 -11.56
N PRO A 72 -1.77 11.67 -11.75
CA PRO A 72 -0.51 12.18 -12.30
C PRO A 72 0.74 11.80 -11.49
N MET A 73 0.59 11.47 -10.23
CA MET A 73 1.70 11.07 -9.37
C MET A 73 1.92 9.57 -9.32
N HIS A 74 1.11 8.79 -10.05
CA HIS A 74 1.23 7.34 -10.07
C HIS A 74 2.29 6.89 -11.08
N ASP A 75 3.07 5.88 -10.69
CA ASP A 75 3.96 5.15 -11.59
C ASP A 75 3.90 3.66 -11.27
N PHE A 76 3.85 2.82 -12.29
CA PHE A 76 3.77 1.37 -12.13
C PHE A 76 5.16 0.75 -12.23
N ILE A 77 5.50 -0.14 -11.30
CA ILE A 77 6.75 -0.89 -11.33
C ILE A 77 6.49 -2.25 -11.98
N GLU A 78 7.04 -2.44 -13.18
CA GLU A 78 6.89 -3.69 -13.94
C GLU A 78 7.82 -4.80 -13.44
N GLU A 79 8.93 -4.43 -12.81
CA GLU A 79 9.93 -5.38 -12.37
C GLU A 79 9.36 -6.40 -11.40
N GLY A 80 9.68 -7.66 -11.65
CA GLY A 80 9.37 -8.76 -10.77
C GLY A 80 10.59 -9.63 -10.54
N PHE A 81 10.55 -10.45 -9.51
CA PHE A 81 11.62 -11.40 -9.22
C PHE A 81 11.05 -12.56 -8.39
N SER A 82 11.78 -13.68 -8.40
CA SER A 82 11.40 -14.86 -7.64
C SER A 82 11.53 -14.61 -6.13
N TYR A 83 10.66 -15.25 -5.35
CA TYR A 83 10.82 -15.29 -3.89
C TYR A 83 12.15 -15.91 -3.47
N MET A 84 12.82 -16.64 -4.35
CA MET A 84 14.17 -17.14 -4.06
C MET A 84 15.19 -16.00 -3.92
N SER A 85 14.86 -14.82 -4.42
CA SER A 85 15.67 -13.62 -4.25
C SER A 85 15.29 -12.81 -2.99
N VAL A 86 14.36 -13.32 -2.20
CA VAL A 86 13.88 -12.67 -0.98
C VAL A 86 14.43 -13.41 0.23
N SER A 87 15.04 -12.68 1.17
CA SER A 87 15.51 -13.30 2.41
C SER A 87 14.33 -13.74 3.27
N ASN A 88 14.39 -14.96 3.79
CA ASN A 88 13.39 -15.43 4.74
C ASN A 88 13.74 -15.09 6.19
N LYS A 89 14.82 -14.35 6.41
CA LYS A 89 15.26 -13.94 7.74
C LYS A 89 14.21 -13.03 8.38
N GLY A 90 13.77 -13.40 9.58
CA GLY A 90 12.77 -12.64 10.32
C GLY A 90 11.33 -12.97 9.96
N ILE A 91 11.09 -13.81 8.95
CA ILE A 91 9.74 -14.28 8.61
C ILE A 91 9.32 -15.33 9.63
N GLN A 92 8.24 -15.07 10.36
CA GLN A 92 7.72 -15.94 11.40
C GLN A 92 6.45 -16.67 10.97
N GLY A 93 5.73 -16.17 9.98
CA GLY A 93 4.48 -16.76 9.53
C GLY A 93 4.07 -16.32 8.14
N HIS A 94 3.02 -16.95 7.63
CA HIS A 94 2.56 -16.76 6.25
C HIS A 94 2.16 -15.32 5.92
N LYS A 95 1.70 -14.56 6.91
CA LYS A 95 1.25 -13.17 6.71
C LYS A 95 2.39 -12.21 6.35
N GLN A 96 3.63 -12.60 6.62
CA GLN A 96 4.80 -11.77 6.37
C GLN A 96 5.45 -12.00 5.01
N VAL A 97 4.98 -13.00 4.26
CA VAL A 97 5.59 -13.39 2.99
C VAL A 97 5.48 -12.28 1.94
N THR A 98 4.29 -11.76 1.73
CA THR A 98 4.07 -10.66 0.76
C THR A 98 4.83 -9.40 1.17
N ASP A 99 4.82 -9.07 2.46
CA ASP A 99 5.53 -7.90 2.98
C ASP A 99 7.03 -7.98 2.72
N ALA A 100 7.62 -9.17 2.86
CA ALA A 100 9.04 -9.37 2.58
C ALA A 100 9.36 -9.12 1.10
N TRP A 101 8.49 -9.56 0.19
CA TRP A 101 8.65 -9.32 -1.24
C TRP A 101 8.56 -7.84 -1.57
N LEU A 102 7.56 -7.14 -1.02
CA LEU A 102 7.38 -5.70 -1.23
C LEU A 102 8.56 -4.90 -0.69
N ALA A 103 9.06 -5.26 0.49
CA ALA A 103 10.24 -4.62 1.06
C ALA A 103 11.46 -4.80 0.16
N GLN A 104 11.64 -5.98 -0.42
CA GLN A 104 12.75 -6.24 -1.34
C GLN A 104 12.62 -5.45 -2.63
N LEU A 105 11.42 -5.36 -3.19
CA LEU A 105 11.18 -4.53 -4.38
C LEU A 105 11.52 -3.07 -4.08
N ALA A 106 11.07 -2.57 -2.96
CA ALA A 106 11.35 -1.20 -2.54
C ALA A 106 12.85 -0.94 -2.39
N ARG A 107 13.59 -1.89 -1.79
CA ARG A 107 15.06 -1.77 -1.67
C ARG A 107 15.73 -1.68 -3.03
N ARG A 108 15.28 -2.47 -3.99
CA ARG A 108 15.83 -2.46 -5.36
C ARG A 108 15.65 -1.14 -6.07
N HIS A 109 14.57 -0.43 -5.76
CA HIS A 109 14.22 0.84 -6.41
C HIS A 109 14.58 2.07 -5.57
N GLY A 110 15.16 1.89 -4.38
CA GLY A 110 15.50 3.01 -3.50
C GLY A 110 14.29 3.79 -3.02
N ILE A 111 13.15 3.11 -2.87
CA ILE A 111 11.90 3.69 -2.40
C ILE A 111 11.46 2.98 -1.11
N ARG A 112 10.34 3.41 -0.53
CA ARG A 112 9.85 2.85 0.74
C ARG A 112 8.44 2.33 0.60
N PRO A 113 8.13 1.12 1.11
CA PRO A 113 6.74 0.68 1.20
C PRO A 113 6.00 1.54 2.22
N ALA A 114 4.91 2.17 1.77
CA ALA A 114 3.99 2.93 2.63
C ALA A 114 2.81 2.04 2.98
N THR A 115 2.56 1.84 4.25
CA THR A 115 1.60 0.86 4.73
C THR A 115 0.83 1.35 5.95
N LEU A 116 -0.34 0.78 6.16
CA LEU A 116 -1.09 0.93 7.41
C LEU A 116 -0.74 -0.17 8.42
N ASP A 117 0.09 -1.14 8.01
CA ASP A 117 0.42 -2.30 8.81
C ASP A 117 1.74 -2.10 9.56
N ALA A 118 1.66 -1.93 10.88
CA ALA A 118 2.83 -1.79 11.73
C ALA A 118 3.74 -3.02 11.68
N GLY A 119 3.20 -4.20 11.36
CA GLY A 119 3.97 -5.43 11.26
C GLY A 119 5.01 -5.38 10.14
N LEU A 120 4.67 -4.80 9.00
CA LEU A 120 5.61 -4.61 7.90
C LEU A 120 6.77 -3.73 8.33
N VAL A 121 6.46 -2.62 9.00
CA VAL A 121 7.49 -1.68 9.46
C VAL A 121 8.38 -2.31 10.52
N ALA A 122 7.80 -3.08 11.43
CA ALA A 122 8.56 -3.78 12.48
C ALA A 122 9.50 -4.83 11.88
N ALA A 123 9.05 -5.56 10.85
CA ALA A 123 9.86 -6.59 10.20
C ALA A 123 10.93 -6.01 9.27
N HIS A 124 10.69 -4.84 8.69
CA HIS A 124 11.57 -4.20 7.71
C HIS A 124 11.80 -2.73 8.07
N PRO A 125 12.43 -2.47 9.23
CA PRO A 125 12.59 -1.08 9.71
C PRO A 125 13.51 -0.23 8.83
N ASP A 126 14.32 -0.86 7.99
CA ASP A 126 15.23 -0.17 7.08
C ASP A 126 14.49 0.56 5.95
N VAL A 127 13.33 0.05 5.53
CA VAL A 127 12.57 0.63 4.40
C VAL A 127 11.13 0.97 4.74
N GLY A 128 10.50 0.25 5.66
CA GLY A 128 9.08 0.41 5.98
C GLY A 128 8.72 1.82 6.42
N PHE A 129 7.58 2.29 5.95
CA PHE A 129 7.02 3.58 6.37
C PHE A 129 5.56 3.39 6.76
N LEU A 130 5.25 3.70 8.01
CA LEU A 130 3.88 3.65 8.49
C LEU A 130 3.16 4.94 8.13
N ILE A 131 2.05 4.84 7.41
CA ILE A 131 1.21 6.00 7.08
C ILE A 131 0.76 6.64 8.41
N PRO A 132 1.02 7.95 8.61
CA PRO A 132 0.78 8.57 9.91
C PRO A 132 -0.69 8.55 10.33
N GLU A 133 -0.91 8.42 11.63
CA GLU A 133 -2.22 8.66 12.21
C GLU A 133 -2.64 10.11 11.98
N LEU A 134 -3.95 10.34 11.90
CA LEU A 134 -4.46 11.70 11.86
C LEU A 134 -4.13 12.42 13.16
N ALA A 135 -3.75 13.69 13.03
CA ALA A 135 -3.57 14.52 14.20
C ALA A 135 -4.91 14.66 14.94
N ASP A 136 -4.89 14.48 16.26
CA ASP A 136 -6.07 14.68 17.10
C ASP A 136 -6.26 16.16 17.35
N THR A 137 -7.07 16.79 16.52
CA THR A 137 -7.40 18.21 16.68
C THR A 137 -8.56 18.43 17.63
N VAL A 138 -9.31 17.38 17.95
CA VAL A 138 -10.51 17.46 18.80
C VAL A 138 -10.14 17.68 20.26
N SER A 139 -9.03 17.10 20.69
CA SER A 139 -8.57 17.23 22.08
C SER A 139 -7.98 18.61 22.41
N ARG A 140 -7.88 19.47 21.43
CA ARG A 140 -7.28 20.80 21.64
C ARG A 140 -8.35 21.80 22.05
N PRO A 141 -8.14 22.44 23.16
CA PRO A 141 -9.06 23.49 23.61
C PRO A 141 -9.04 24.71 22.68
#